data_dacf9049658ff3b6aa7d200c9f109ede
#
_entry.id   dacf9049658ff3b6aa7d200c9f109ede
#
_cell.length_a   1.000
_cell.length_b   1.000
_cell.length_c   1.000
_cell.angle_alpha   90.00
_cell.angle_beta   90.00
_cell.angle_gamma   90.00
#
_symmetry.space_group_name_H-M   'P 1'
#
loop_
_entity.id
_entity.type
_entity.pdbx_description
1 polymer ?
#
loop_
_entity_poly.entity_id
_entity_poly.type
_entity_poly.pdbx_seq_one_letter_code
_entity_poly.pdbx_strand_id
1 'polypeptide(L)'
;MTGYMKFLRDHVGHAPVLLCGAGVIIENPEGEILLQRRADNHCWGIAGGSIELGESTEEAAKRELFEETGLIADELELFSVFSGKNQHYIYPNGDEVHVVDIIYRCKKYHGSLRRQEEEVEELRFFPLDAIPENLSPPQRDSIEKYAAMRRK
;
A
#
# COMPACT_ATOMS: atom_id res chain seq x y z
N MET A 1 -3.24 -13.06 9.37
CA MET A 1 -1.94 -12.97 8.67
C MET A 1 -1.56 -14.32 8.13
N THR A 2 -1.21 -14.40 6.86
CA THR A 2 -0.82 -15.63 6.17
C THR A 2 0.51 -15.41 5.44
N GLY A 3 1.01 -16.45 4.77
CA GLY A 3 2.18 -16.36 3.94
C GLY A 3 3.48 -16.15 4.69
N TYR A 4 4.42 -15.49 4.00
CA TYR A 4 5.79 -15.36 4.51
C TYR A 4 5.87 -14.53 5.80
N MET A 5 5.07 -13.49 5.93
CA MET A 5 5.08 -12.67 7.15
C MET A 5 4.60 -13.47 8.36
N LYS A 6 3.59 -14.31 8.18
CA LYS A 6 3.16 -15.20 9.27
C LYS A 6 4.29 -16.14 9.69
N PHE A 7 4.98 -16.71 8.70
CA PHE A 7 6.14 -17.56 8.96
C PHE A 7 7.18 -16.84 9.81
N LEU A 8 7.54 -15.61 9.41
CA LEU A 8 8.53 -14.82 10.16
C LEU A 8 8.03 -14.53 11.58
N ARG A 9 6.79 -14.06 11.72
CA ARG A 9 6.24 -13.71 13.03
C ARG A 9 6.14 -14.91 13.96
N ASP A 10 5.86 -16.07 13.44
CA ASP A 10 5.85 -17.31 14.23
C ASP A 10 7.23 -17.64 14.80
N HIS A 11 8.31 -17.18 14.15
CA HIS A 11 9.68 -17.42 14.58
C HIS A 11 10.28 -16.29 15.41
N VAL A 12 9.94 -15.04 15.12
CA VAL A 12 10.59 -13.88 15.75
C VAL A 12 9.64 -13.04 16.61
N GLY A 13 8.36 -13.36 16.62
CA GLY A 13 7.37 -12.59 17.38
C GLY A 13 7.25 -11.17 16.88
N HIS A 14 7.32 -10.20 17.79
CA HIS A 14 7.20 -8.77 17.46
C HIS A 14 8.55 -8.11 17.14
N ALA A 15 9.65 -8.87 17.14
CA ALA A 15 10.98 -8.30 16.86
C ALA A 15 11.01 -7.60 15.50
N PRO A 16 11.86 -6.56 15.33
CA PRO A 16 11.94 -5.85 14.06
C PRO A 16 12.27 -6.77 12.89
N VAL A 17 11.52 -6.65 11.80
CA VAL A 17 11.81 -7.37 10.56
C VAL A 17 11.97 -6.37 9.43
N LEU A 18 12.80 -6.74 8.45
CA LEU A 18 12.89 -6.02 7.19
C LEU A 18 11.84 -6.59 6.25
N LEU A 19 10.87 -5.78 5.90
CA LEU A 19 9.72 -6.18 5.09
C LEU A 19 9.82 -5.59 3.70
N CYS A 20 9.75 -6.44 2.68
CA CYS A 20 9.60 -5.96 1.31
C CYS A 20 8.12 -5.90 0.96
N GLY A 21 7.66 -4.72 0.60
CA GLY A 21 6.27 -4.51 0.20
C GLY A 21 6.17 -4.00 -1.21
N ALA A 22 4.99 -4.17 -1.81
CA ALA A 22 4.67 -3.61 -3.11
C ALA A 22 3.27 -3.02 -3.06
N GLY A 23 3.10 -1.85 -3.67
CA GLY A 23 1.82 -1.16 -3.66
C GLY A 23 1.54 -0.45 -4.97
N VAL A 24 0.30 -0.01 -5.13
CA VAL A 24 -0.17 0.64 -6.36
C VAL A 24 -0.94 1.91 -6.03
N ILE A 25 -0.53 3.00 -6.65
CA ILE A 25 -1.31 4.24 -6.64
C ILE A 25 -2.19 4.23 -7.89
N ILE A 26 -3.49 4.09 -7.69
CA ILE A 26 -4.49 4.15 -8.76
C ILE A 26 -4.89 5.60 -8.95
N GLU A 27 -4.75 6.11 -10.17
CA GLU A 27 -5.19 7.46 -10.52
C GLU A 27 -6.32 7.36 -11.53
N ASN A 28 -7.46 7.98 -11.22
CA ASN A 28 -8.62 7.98 -12.12
C ASN A 28 -8.50 9.09 -13.18
N PRO A 29 -9.43 9.13 -14.17
CA PRO A 29 -9.37 10.15 -15.22
C PRO A 29 -9.47 11.60 -14.70
N GLU A 30 -10.04 11.80 -13.52
CA GLU A 30 -10.15 13.12 -12.89
C GLU A 30 -8.87 13.52 -12.14
N GLY A 31 -7.83 12.69 -12.15
CA GLY A 31 -6.58 12.97 -11.47
C GLY A 31 -6.61 12.72 -9.96
N GLU A 32 -7.60 12.00 -9.49
CA GLU A 32 -7.71 11.63 -8.09
C GLU A 32 -7.06 10.27 -7.83
N ILE A 33 -6.56 10.04 -6.62
CA ILE A 33 -5.93 8.78 -6.27
C ILE A 33 -6.78 7.98 -5.29
N LEU A 34 -6.74 6.67 -5.44
CA LEU A 34 -7.48 5.76 -4.58
C LEU A 34 -6.72 5.51 -3.29
N LEU A 35 -7.36 5.80 -2.17
CA LEU A 35 -6.84 5.45 -0.86
C LEU A 35 -7.82 4.55 -0.13
N GLN A 36 -7.28 3.75 0.78
CA GLN A 36 -8.06 2.86 1.63
C GLN A 36 -7.79 3.20 3.08
N ARG A 37 -8.85 3.22 3.90
CA ARG A 37 -8.68 3.37 5.35
C ARG A 37 -8.47 1.99 5.94
N ARG A 38 -7.35 1.81 6.61
CA ARG A 38 -6.94 0.51 7.15
C ARG A 38 -7.69 0.20 8.44
N ALA A 39 -8.12 -1.04 8.57
CA ALA A 39 -8.81 -1.49 9.80
C ALA A 39 -7.85 -1.58 10.99
N ASP A 40 -6.54 -1.81 10.74
CA ASP A 40 -5.58 -2.02 11.82
C ASP A 40 -5.18 -0.73 12.55
N ASN A 41 -5.07 0.40 11.84
CA ASN A 41 -4.65 1.67 12.46
C ASN A 41 -5.57 2.84 12.13
N HIS A 42 -6.65 2.61 11.39
CA HIS A 42 -7.65 3.61 10.97
C HIS A 42 -7.05 4.77 10.15
N CYS A 43 -5.89 4.55 9.55
CA CYS A 43 -5.21 5.53 8.71
C CYS A 43 -5.41 5.19 7.24
N TRP A 44 -5.27 6.22 6.40
CA TRP A 44 -5.41 6.07 4.96
C TRP A 44 -4.07 5.68 4.33
N GLY A 45 -4.11 4.77 3.39
CA GLY A 45 -2.94 4.31 2.65
C GLY A 45 -3.33 3.84 1.26
N ILE A 46 -2.33 3.42 0.50
CA ILE A 46 -2.56 2.83 -0.83
C ILE A 46 -2.70 1.32 -0.71
N ALA A 47 -3.27 0.71 -1.76
CA ALA A 47 -3.35 -0.75 -1.84
C ALA A 47 -1.95 -1.34 -1.95
N GLY A 48 -1.65 -2.35 -1.15
CA GLY A 48 -0.34 -2.99 -1.15
C GLY A 48 -0.15 -3.88 0.05
N GLY A 49 0.95 -4.61 0.04
CA GLY A 49 1.29 -5.49 1.14
C GLY A 49 2.60 -6.22 0.89
N SER A 50 2.85 -7.23 1.71
CA SER A 50 4.09 -8.00 1.66
C SER A 50 4.23 -8.80 0.39
N ILE A 51 5.45 -8.83 -0.14
CA ILE A 51 5.80 -9.68 -1.28
C ILE A 51 6.01 -11.10 -0.74
N GLU A 52 5.42 -12.09 -1.42
CA GLU A 52 5.58 -13.49 -1.05
C GLU A 52 6.82 -14.09 -1.72
N LEU A 53 7.32 -15.18 -1.14
CA LEU A 53 8.50 -15.86 -1.71
C LEU A 53 8.22 -16.29 -3.15
N GLY A 54 9.12 -15.95 -4.05
CA GLY A 54 9.00 -16.30 -5.47
C GLY A 54 8.11 -15.37 -6.29
N GLU A 55 7.49 -14.41 -5.65
CA GLU A 55 6.60 -13.46 -6.31
C GLU A 55 7.41 -12.25 -6.77
N SER A 56 7.17 -11.77 -7.99
CA SER A 56 7.79 -10.52 -8.44
C SER A 56 7.08 -9.33 -7.77
N THR A 57 7.72 -8.16 -7.79
CA THR A 57 7.11 -6.96 -7.21
C THR A 57 5.84 -6.57 -7.95
N GLU A 58 5.79 -6.74 -9.28
CA GLU A 58 4.59 -6.46 -10.07
C GLU A 58 3.47 -7.44 -9.75
N GLU A 59 3.79 -8.73 -9.62
CA GLU A 59 2.79 -9.74 -9.24
C GLU A 59 2.20 -9.44 -7.88
N ALA A 60 3.05 -9.08 -6.90
CA ALA A 60 2.59 -8.74 -5.56
C ALA A 60 1.70 -7.51 -5.56
N ALA A 61 2.10 -6.47 -6.30
CA ALA A 61 1.33 -5.24 -6.41
C ALA A 61 -0.07 -5.51 -6.99
N LYS A 62 -0.14 -6.28 -8.07
CA LYS A 62 -1.42 -6.63 -8.71
C LYS A 62 -2.29 -7.49 -7.81
N ARG A 63 -1.70 -8.46 -7.13
CA ARG A 63 -2.43 -9.35 -6.21
C ARG A 63 -3.03 -8.56 -5.06
N GLU A 64 -2.24 -7.73 -4.40
CA GLU A 64 -2.71 -6.92 -3.28
C GLU A 64 -3.79 -5.92 -3.72
N LEU A 65 -3.60 -5.31 -4.89
CA LEU A 65 -4.61 -4.39 -5.43
C LEU A 65 -5.95 -5.10 -5.60
N PHE A 66 -5.95 -6.29 -6.21
CA PHE A 66 -7.17 -7.04 -6.43
C PHE A 66 -7.80 -7.49 -5.11
N GLU A 67 -7.01 -8.01 -4.20
CA GLU A 67 -7.51 -8.48 -2.90
C GLU A 67 -8.18 -7.36 -2.11
N GLU A 68 -7.56 -6.18 -2.10
CA GLU A 68 -8.02 -5.07 -1.25
C GLU A 68 -9.08 -4.18 -1.90
N THR A 69 -9.09 -4.08 -3.22
CA THR A 69 -9.95 -3.11 -3.93
C THR A 69 -10.85 -3.71 -5.00
N GLY A 70 -10.59 -4.93 -5.45
CA GLY A 70 -11.33 -5.53 -6.57
C GLY A 70 -10.85 -5.06 -7.94
N LEU A 71 -9.92 -4.13 -8.01
CA LEU A 71 -9.42 -3.61 -9.28
C LEU A 71 -8.30 -4.47 -9.85
N ILE A 72 -8.23 -4.51 -11.17
CA ILE A 72 -7.21 -5.24 -11.92
C ILE A 72 -6.40 -4.23 -12.71
N ALA A 73 -5.09 -4.19 -12.45
CA ALA A 73 -4.20 -3.28 -13.17
C ALA A 73 -3.90 -3.83 -14.56
N ASP A 74 -4.14 -3.03 -15.60
CA ASP A 74 -3.82 -3.39 -16.96
C ASP A 74 -2.38 -3.04 -17.32
N GLU A 75 -1.89 -1.91 -16.78
CA GLU A 75 -0.50 -1.48 -16.94
C GLU A 75 0.00 -0.92 -15.62
N LEU A 76 1.19 -1.35 -15.21
CA LEU A 76 1.88 -0.80 -14.05
C LEU A 76 3.12 -0.06 -14.50
N GLU A 77 3.36 1.10 -13.91
CA GLU A 77 4.56 1.89 -14.14
C GLU A 77 5.25 2.11 -12.80
N LEU A 78 6.53 1.78 -12.71
CA LEU A 78 7.26 1.98 -11.47
C LEU A 78 7.31 3.46 -11.13
N PHE A 79 6.84 3.81 -9.95
CA PHE A 79 6.91 5.17 -9.45
C PHE A 79 8.21 5.41 -8.68
N SER A 80 8.40 4.67 -7.58
CA SER A 80 9.62 4.83 -6.78
C SER A 80 9.74 3.70 -5.75
N VAL A 81 10.93 3.64 -5.13
CA VAL A 81 11.18 2.76 -4.00
C VAL A 81 11.42 3.63 -2.77
N PHE A 82 10.78 3.28 -1.66
CA PHE A 82 10.87 4.01 -0.41
C PHE A 82 11.50 3.10 0.66
N SER A 83 12.52 3.62 1.34
CA SER A 83 13.22 2.87 2.37
C SER A 83 13.88 3.86 3.34
N GLY A 84 14.51 3.33 4.36
CA GLY A 84 15.24 4.14 5.32
C GLY A 84 14.45 4.42 6.59
N LYS A 85 14.94 5.38 7.38
CA LYS A 85 14.39 5.62 8.72
C LYS A 85 12.93 6.05 8.76
N ASN A 86 12.42 6.68 7.70
CA ASN A 86 11.02 7.09 7.63
C ASN A 86 10.08 5.93 7.35
N GLN A 87 10.61 4.77 7.02
CA GLN A 87 9.85 3.55 6.74
C GLN A 87 9.83 2.60 7.94
N HIS A 88 10.23 3.06 9.11
CA HIS A 88 10.12 2.33 10.37
C HIS A 88 8.74 2.53 10.96
N TYR A 89 8.10 1.45 11.39
CA TYR A 89 6.77 1.53 11.99
C TYR A 89 6.55 0.40 12.98
N ILE A 90 5.78 0.70 14.02
CA ILE A 90 5.31 -0.30 14.98
C ILE A 90 3.79 -0.30 14.87
N TYR A 91 3.23 -1.45 14.44
CA TYR A 91 1.78 -1.61 14.32
C TYR A 91 1.11 -1.63 15.69
N PRO A 92 -0.21 -1.35 15.76
CA PRO A 92 -0.93 -1.40 17.04
C PRO A 92 -0.81 -2.70 17.80
N ASN A 93 -0.60 -3.82 17.10
CA ASN A 93 -0.40 -5.15 17.72
C ASN A 93 1.02 -5.38 18.25
N GLY A 94 1.92 -4.40 18.08
CA GLY A 94 3.31 -4.48 18.53
C GLY A 94 4.31 -4.97 17.50
N ASP A 95 3.86 -5.39 16.31
CA ASP A 95 4.76 -5.83 15.23
C ASP A 95 5.58 -4.65 14.75
N GLU A 96 6.90 -4.81 14.75
CA GLU A 96 7.83 -3.76 14.31
C GLU A 96 8.40 -4.10 12.94
N VAL A 97 8.41 -3.11 12.04
CA VAL A 97 8.88 -3.28 10.66
C VAL A 97 9.78 -2.14 10.23
N HIS A 98 10.71 -2.47 9.34
CA HIS A 98 11.41 -1.51 8.50
C HIS A 98 11.05 -1.89 7.07
N VAL A 99 10.30 -1.05 6.38
CA VAL A 99 9.70 -1.39 5.10
C VAL A 99 10.56 -0.90 3.94
N VAL A 100 10.85 -1.79 3.00
CA VAL A 100 11.32 -1.40 1.66
C VAL A 100 10.10 -1.52 0.77
N ASP A 101 9.55 -0.40 0.34
CA ASP A 101 8.26 -0.34 -0.34
C ASP A 101 8.45 0.02 -1.81
N ILE A 102 8.06 -0.88 -2.69
CA ILE A 102 8.14 -0.71 -4.13
C ILE A 102 6.77 -0.25 -4.62
N ILE A 103 6.68 1.01 -5.06
CA ILE A 103 5.40 1.64 -5.39
C ILE A 103 5.27 1.82 -6.89
N TYR A 104 4.18 1.29 -7.43
CA TYR A 104 3.77 1.46 -8.83
C TYR A 104 2.66 2.48 -8.93
N ARG A 105 2.50 3.07 -10.09
CA ARG A 105 1.32 3.87 -10.42
C ARG A 105 0.57 3.19 -11.54
N CYS A 106 -0.75 3.39 -11.57
CA CYS A 106 -1.63 2.74 -12.53
C CYS A 106 -2.75 3.68 -12.92
N LYS A 107 -2.84 3.99 -14.22
CA LYS A 107 -3.92 4.77 -14.79
C LYS A 107 -4.85 3.93 -15.65
N LYS A 108 -4.40 2.72 -16.02
CA LYS A 108 -5.16 1.80 -16.86
C LYS A 108 -5.50 0.56 -16.04
N TYR A 109 -6.75 0.47 -15.65
CA TYR A 109 -7.27 -0.60 -14.80
C TYR A 109 -8.72 -0.85 -15.15
N HIS A 110 -9.23 -1.99 -14.69
CA HIS A 110 -10.66 -2.34 -14.82
C HIS A 110 -11.11 -3.09 -13.58
N GLY A 111 -12.37 -3.48 -13.56
CA GLY A 111 -12.97 -4.17 -12.43
C GLY A 111 -13.88 -3.25 -11.65
N SER A 112 -14.44 -3.76 -10.56
CA SER A 112 -15.37 -3.03 -9.70
C SER A 112 -14.79 -2.86 -8.32
N LEU A 113 -14.92 -1.67 -7.75
CA LEU A 113 -14.48 -1.42 -6.38
C LEU A 113 -15.22 -2.35 -5.42
N ARG A 114 -14.45 -3.08 -4.63
CA ARG A 114 -14.95 -4.00 -3.62
C ARG A 114 -13.93 -4.06 -2.50
N ARG A 115 -14.26 -3.45 -1.37
CA ARG A 115 -13.31 -3.46 -0.25
C ARG A 115 -13.21 -4.84 0.39
N GLN A 116 -12.03 -5.18 0.86
CA GLN A 116 -11.80 -6.35 1.67
C GLN A 116 -12.21 -6.02 3.11
N GLU A 117 -13.39 -6.49 3.52
CA GLU A 117 -14.04 -6.06 4.77
C GLU A 117 -13.18 -6.22 6.02
N GLU A 118 -12.35 -7.25 6.08
CA GLU A 118 -11.52 -7.54 7.26
C GLU A 118 -10.38 -6.55 7.44
N GLU A 119 -9.82 -6.04 6.36
CA GLU A 119 -8.61 -5.22 6.39
C GLU A 119 -8.84 -3.77 5.98
N VAL A 120 -9.92 -3.48 5.27
CA VAL A 120 -10.20 -2.16 4.70
C VAL A 120 -11.56 -1.67 5.18
N GLU A 121 -11.58 -0.52 5.85
CA GLU A 121 -12.82 0.08 6.35
C GLU A 121 -13.54 0.89 5.27
N GLU A 122 -12.79 1.53 4.39
CA GLU A 122 -13.36 2.38 3.34
C GLU A 122 -12.40 2.50 2.17
N LEU A 123 -12.95 2.59 0.95
CA LEU A 123 -12.21 2.92 -0.27
C LEU A 123 -12.75 4.24 -0.80
N ARG A 124 -11.85 5.18 -1.14
CA ARG A 124 -12.26 6.47 -1.66
C ARG A 124 -11.18 7.08 -2.54
N PHE A 125 -11.62 7.74 -3.62
CA PHE A 125 -10.73 8.57 -4.43
C PHE A 125 -10.62 9.96 -3.81
N PHE A 126 -9.39 10.47 -3.73
CA PHE A 126 -9.10 11.78 -3.18
C PHE A 126 -8.45 12.67 -4.21
N PRO A 127 -8.91 13.93 -4.36
CA PRO A 127 -8.16 14.91 -5.14
C PRO A 127 -6.77 15.10 -4.56
N LEU A 128 -5.79 15.38 -5.41
CA LEU A 128 -4.40 15.53 -4.97
C LEU A 128 -4.18 16.74 -4.05
N ASP A 129 -5.08 17.72 -4.10
CA ASP A 129 -5.02 18.89 -3.21
C ASP A 129 -5.87 18.69 -1.94
N ALA A 130 -6.47 17.53 -1.77
CA ALA A 130 -7.32 17.22 -0.61
C ALA A 130 -7.00 15.85 -0.01
N ILE A 131 -5.72 15.48 0.02
CA ILE A 131 -5.25 14.25 0.63
C ILE A 131 -5.49 14.32 2.15
N PRO A 132 -6.01 13.26 2.77
CA PRO A 132 -6.26 13.28 4.22
C PRO A 132 -4.96 13.39 5.01
N GLU A 133 -5.03 13.99 6.21
CA GLU A 133 -3.86 14.17 7.07
C GLU A 133 -3.43 12.87 7.74
N ASN A 134 -4.40 12.00 8.09
CA ASN A 134 -4.12 10.78 8.81
C ASN A 134 -3.68 9.64 7.87
N LEU A 135 -2.54 9.84 7.22
CA LEU A 135 -1.94 8.83 6.36
C LEU A 135 -1.23 7.77 7.20
N SER A 136 -1.28 6.52 6.73
CA SER A 136 -0.55 5.43 7.35
C SER A 136 0.96 5.72 7.28
N PRO A 137 1.67 5.74 8.42
CA PRO A 137 3.05 6.22 8.44
C PRO A 137 4.00 5.58 7.41
N PRO A 138 3.98 4.25 7.18
CA PRO A 138 4.89 3.69 6.17
C PRO A 138 4.59 4.13 4.74
N GLN A 139 3.41 4.71 4.48
CA GLN A 139 3.01 5.11 3.13
C GLN A 139 2.91 6.62 2.96
N ARG A 140 3.13 7.38 4.03
CA ARG A 140 3.05 8.83 3.99
C ARG A 140 3.95 9.43 2.92
N ASP A 141 5.22 9.04 2.92
CA ASP A 141 6.21 9.62 1.99
C ASP A 141 5.85 9.35 0.54
N SER A 142 5.37 8.14 0.22
CA SER A 142 5.00 7.80 -1.16
C SER A 142 3.79 8.60 -1.64
N ILE A 143 2.78 8.74 -0.77
CA ILE A 143 1.56 9.49 -1.13
C ILE A 143 1.88 10.96 -1.30
N GLU A 144 2.61 11.55 -0.36
CA GLU A 144 2.97 12.97 -0.42
C GLU A 144 3.86 13.29 -1.62
N LYS A 145 4.83 12.41 -1.92
CA LYS A 145 5.70 12.59 -3.09
C LYS A 145 4.90 12.52 -4.39
N TYR A 146 3.98 11.56 -4.49
CA TYR A 146 3.14 11.43 -5.68
C TYR A 146 2.28 12.67 -5.88
N ALA A 147 1.60 13.13 -4.82
CA ALA A 147 0.76 14.31 -4.87
C ALA A 147 1.55 15.56 -5.28
N ALA A 148 2.74 15.75 -4.71
CA ALA A 148 3.60 16.89 -5.04
C ALA A 148 4.06 16.84 -6.50
N MET A 149 4.42 15.66 -7.00
CA MET A 149 4.86 15.47 -8.38
C MET A 149 3.74 15.79 -9.37
N ARG A 150 2.52 15.33 -9.08
CA ARG A 150 1.39 15.48 -9.99
C ARG A 150 0.78 16.88 -9.99
N ARG A 151 0.97 17.65 -8.92
CA ARG A 151 0.46 19.02 -8.85
C ARG A 151 1.28 20.04 -9.64
N LYS A 152 2.46 19.68 -10.11
CA LYS A 152 3.30 20.55 -10.92
C LYS A 152 2.80 20.67 -12.35
#